data_141fe9e78ab84ab61c1ef2f215b7ca19
#
_entry.id   141fe9e78ab84ab61c1ef2f215b7ca19
#
_cell.length_a   1.000
_cell.length_b   1.000
_cell.length_c   1.000
_cell.angle_alpha   90.00
_cell.angle_beta   90.00
_cell.angle_gamma   90.00
#
_symmetry.space_group_name_H-M   'P 1'
#
loop_
_entity.id
_entity.type
_entity.pdbx_description
1 polymer ?
#
loop_
_entity_poly.entity_id
_entity_poly.type
_entity_poly.pdbx_seq_one_letter_code
_entity_poly.pdbx_strand_id
1 'polypeptide(L)'
;MSESLPVTRRTVHFDASDGVELAGDIAVPDDPTRAAIVCHPHPQYGGNRFNNVVTALFDALPDAGIAALRFDFRAEFSGGSGERLDAIAALDLLAREVPGVPLVALGYSFGALIALGLDDDRVTALGLVAPPLAMAPDVDAPRVRTLVLTPAHDQFSPPAATEPIVAGWASCEHRVIEMADHSLVGHTRNVAELVTAWLSS
;
A
#
# COMPACT_ATOMS: atom_id res chain seq x y z
N MET A 1 13.68 -3.38 -25.98
CA MET A 1 13.42 -4.51 -25.06
C MET A 1 14.19 -4.16 -23.80
N SER A 2 13.51 -3.68 -22.77
CA SER A 2 14.12 -3.46 -21.45
C SER A 2 14.37 -4.84 -20.84
N GLU A 3 15.63 -5.19 -20.59
CA GLU A 3 15.94 -6.36 -19.77
C GLU A 3 15.34 -6.12 -18.39
N SER A 4 14.47 -7.03 -17.94
CA SER A 4 13.97 -6.99 -16.57
C SER A 4 15.15 -7.17 -15.62
N LEU A 5 15.27 -6.29 -14.64
CA LEU A 5 16.29 -6.43 -13.58
C LEU A 5 16.11 -7.79 -12.88
N PRO A 6 17.19 -8.49 -12.54
CA PRO A 6 17.08 -9.70 -11.73
C PRO A 6 16.39 -9.36 -10.39
N VAL A 7 15.40 -10.17 -10.00
CA VAL A 7 14.59 -9.96 -8.80
C VAL A 7 14.70 -11.18 -7.90
N THR A 8 15.19 -10.97 -6.67
CA THR A 8 15.17 -12.01 -5.63
C THR A 8 13.81 -12.02 -4.94
N ARG A 9 13.12 -13.18 -4.95
CA ARG A 9 11.80 -13.35 -4.29
C ARG A 9 11.88 -14.47 -3.25
N ARG A 10 11.31 -14.23 -2.05
CA ARG A 10 11.23 -15.24 -0.99
C ARG A 10 10.11 -14.93 0.00
N THR A 11 9.62 -15.96 0.68
CA THR A 11 8.74 -15.81 1.85
C THR A 11 9.58 -15.44 3.08
N VAL A 12 9.03 -14.60 3.92
CA VAL A 12 9.66 -14.08 5.15
C VAL A 12 8.71 -14.23 6.34
N HIS A 13 9.29 -14.40 7.53
CA HIS A 13 8.60 -14.33 8.81
C HIS A 13 9.26 -13.25 9.66
N PHE A 14 8.47 -12.49 10.39
CA PHE A 14 8.94 -11.41 11.24
C PHE A 14 7.91 -11.10 12.34
N ASP A 15 8.35 -10.48 13.42
CA ASP A 15 7.51 -10.22 14.58
C ASP A 15 7.14 -8.73 14.66
N ALA A 16 5.88 -8.45 14.98
CA ALA A 16 5.46 -7.14 15.42
C ALA A 16 6.00 -6.83 16.82
N SER A 17 6.03 -5.57 17.21
CA SER A 17 6.61 -5.12 18.48
C SER A 17 5.91 -5.69 19.73
N ASP A 18 4.68 -6.17 19.59
CA ASP A 18 3.90 -6.84 20.60
C ASP A 18 4.03 -8.38 20.59
N GLY A 19 4.96 -8.92 19.77
CA GLY A 19 5.29 -10.33 19.70
C GLY A 19 4.38 -11.17 18.81
N VAL A 20 3.53 -10.54 17.99
CA VAL A 20 2.73 -11.25 16.99
C VAL A 20 3.61 -11.63 15.81
N GLU A 21 3.69 -12.93 15.50
CA GLU A 21 4.39 -13.45 14.32
C GLU A 21 3.58 -13.19 13.05
N LEU A 22 4.25 -12.65 12.03
CA LEU A 22 3.69 -12.28 10.75
C LEU A 22 4.39 -13.01 9.61
N ALA A 23 3.67 -13.25 8.52
CA ALA A 23 4.20 -13.84 7.30
C ALA A 23 4.04 -12.90 6.11
N GLY A 24 5.03 -12.87 5.25
CA GLY A 24 5.01 -12.05 4.04
C GLY A 24 5.83 -12.63 2.91
N ASP A 25 5.78 -11.98 1.76
CA ASP A 25 6.64 -12.26 0.61
C ASP A 25 7.39 -10.97 0.25
N ILE A 26 8.71 -11.08 0.10
CA ILE A 26 9.55 -9.96 -0.31
C ILE A 26 10.07 -10.19 -1.73
N ALA A 27 10.15 -9.11 -2.51
CA ALA A 27 10.75 -9.06 -3.82
C ALA A 27 11.74 -7.90 -3.88
N VAL A 28 13.01 -8.20 -4.12
CA VAL A 28 14.08 -7.19 -4.13
C VAL A 28 14.76 -7.22 -5.50
N PRO A 29 14.64 -6.16 -6.31
CA PRO A 29 15.42 -6.01 -7.54
C PRO A 29 16.86 -5.66 -7.21
N ASP A 30 17.77 -5.83 -8.17
CA ASP A 30 19.12 -5.29 -8.06
C ASP A 30 19.05 -3.75 -8.01
N ASP A 31 19.83 -3.11 -7.13
CA ASP A 31 19.92 -1.66 -6.95
C ASP A 31 18.55 -0.96 -6.77
N PRO A 32 17.74 -1.32 -5.77
CA PRO A 32 16.44 -0.70 -5.55
C PRO A 32 16.59 0.77 -5.17
N THR A 33 15.75 1.61 -5.76
CA THR A 33 15.72 3.06 -5.50
C THR A 33 14.75 3.45 -4.38
N ARG A 34 13.82 2.57 -4.04
CA ARG A 34 12.81 2.70 -2.99
C ARG A 34 12.45 1.32 -2.45
N ALA A 35 11.77 1.28 -1.30
CA ALA A 35 11.19 0.05 -0.77
C ALA A 35 9.75 0.31 -0.30
N ALA A 36 8.81 -0.55 -0.69
CA ALA A 36 7.39 -0.38 -0.45
C ALA A 36 6.77 -1.56 0.30
N ILE A 37 6.05 -1.29 1.39
CA ILE A 37 5.10 -2.25 1.95
C ILE A 37 3.77 -2.15 1.20
N VAL A 38 3.04 -3.28 1.10
CA VAL A 38 1.70 -3.33 0.48
C VAL A 38 0.72 -3.94 1.46
N CYS A 39 -0.13 -3.10 2.04
CA CYS A 39 -1.14 -3.45 3.03
C CYS A 39 -2.42 -3.94 2.34
N HIS A 40 -2.89 -5.13 2.71
CA HIS A 40 -4.05 -5.78 2.10
C HIS A 40 -5.41 -5.23 2.65
N PRO A 41 -6.55 -5.51 1.96
CA PRO A 41 -7.87 -5.09 2.42
C PRO A 41 -8.28 -5.84 3.70
N HIS A 42 -9.45 -5.52 4.23
CA HIS A 42 -9.90 -5.93 5.55
C HIS A 42 -9.87 -7.46 5.75
N PRO A 43 -9.15 -7.99 6.77
CA PRO A 43 -8.96 -9.43 6.96
C PRO A 43 -10.26 -10.18 7.19
N GLN A 44 -11.22 -9.61 7.93
CA GLN A 44 -12.51 -10.25 8.19
C GLN A 44 -13.42 -10.37 6.95
N TYR A 45 -13.09 -9.68 5.86
CA TYR A 45 -13.78 -9.80 4.57
C TYR A 45 -12.96 -10.56 3.53
N GLY A 46 -12.03 -11.42 3.99
CA GLY A 46 -11.21 -12.26 3.12
C GLY A 46 -9.97 -11.58 2.56
N GLY A 47 -9.64 -10.39 3.06
CA GLY A 47 -8.38 -9.71 2.72
C GLY A 47 -7.17 -10.49 3.21
N ASN A 48 -6.16 -10.61 2.35
CA ASN A 48 -4.87 -11.23 2.64
C ASN A 48 -3.83 -10.75 1.62
N ARG A 49 -2.57 -11.10 1.81
CA ARG A 49 -1.46 -10.69 0.94
C ARG A 49 -1.57 -11.17 -0.52
N PHE A 50 -2.45 -12.13 -0.82
CA PHE A 50 -2.69 -12.63 -2.17
C PHE A 50 -3.89 -11.98 -2.86
N ASN A 51 -4.49 -10.95 -2.24
CA ASN A 51 -5.53 -10.17 -2.88
C ASN A 51 -5.06 -9.67 -4.27
N ASN A 52 -5.98 -9.58 -5.23
CA ASN A 52 -5.68 -9.24 -6.62
C ASN A 52 -4.96 -7.89 -6.79
N VAL A 53 -5.37 -6.85 -6.06
CA VAL A 53 -4.73 -5.51 -6.11
C VAL A 53 -3.34 -5.56 -5.47
N VAL A 54 -3.22 -6.21 -4.30
CA VAL A 54 -1.94 -6.39 -3.59
C VAL A 54 -0.95 -7.16 -4.46
N THR A 55 -1.41 -8.23 -5.11
CA THR A 55 -0.57 -9.04 -6.02
C THR A 55 -0.11 -8.23 -7.22
N ALA A 56 -1.01 -7.46 -7.86
CA ALA A 56 -0.63 -6.64 -9.01
C ALA A 56 0.40 -5.57 -8.65
N LEU A 57 0.27 -4.92 -7.49
CA LEU A 57 1.27 -3.97 -6.99
C LEU A 57 2.59 -4.66 -6.68
N PHE A 58 2.57 -5.76 -5.91
CA PHE A 58 3.76 -6.52 -5.54
C PHE A 58 4.55 -7.03 -6.74
N ASP A 59 3.86 -7.43 -7.81
CA ASP A 59 4.51 -7.94 -9.01
C ASP A 59 5.08 -6.83 -9.90
N ALA A 60 4.47 -5.64 -9.94
CA ALA A 60 4.90 -4.53 -10.78
C ALA A 60 6.02 -3.67 -10.17
N LEU A 61 6.08 -3.54 -8.84
CA LEU A 61 7.05 -2.68 -8.15
C LEU A 61 8.51 -3.03 -8.47
N PRO A 62 8.96 -4.31 -8.49
CA PRO A 62 10.34 -4.65 -8.80
C PRO A 62 10.77 -4.27 -10.22
N ASP A 63 9.87 -4.34 -11.20
CA ASP A 63 10.15 -3.91 -12.57
C ASP A 63 10.38 -2.39 -12.68
N ALA A 64 9.88 -1.63 -11.70
CA ALA A 64 10.13 -0.21 -11.53
C ALA A 64 11.34 0.12 -10.62
N GLY A 65 12.15 -0.88 -10.26
CA GLY A 65 13.30 -0.70 -9.36
C GLY A 65 12.93 -0.44 -7.89
N ILE A 66 11.77 -0.93 -7.46
CA ILE A 66 11.26 -0.73 -6.09
C ILE A 66 11.17 -2.09 -5.39
N ALA A 67 11.89 -2.24 -4.27
CA ALA A 67 11.73 -3.44 -3.44
C ALA A 67 10.31 -3.46 -2.85
N ALA A 68 9.68 -4.63 -2.81
CA ALA A 68 8.30 -4.77 -2.36
C ALA A 68 8.17 -5.84 -1.27
N LEU A 69 7.36 -5.56 -0.27
CA LEU A 69 6.94 -6.51 0.76
C LEU A 69 5.41 -6.49 0.85
N ARG A 70 4.78 -7.63 0.57
CA ARG A 70 3.38 -7.87 0.92
C ARG A 70 3.34 -8.84 2.10
N PHE A 71 2.41 -8.65 3.02
CA PHE A 71 2.32 -9.45 4.24
C PHE A 71 0.87 -9.63 4.66
N ASP A 72 0.60 -10.64 5.49
CA ASP A 72 -0.69 -10.78 6.15
C ASP A 72 -0.69 -10.00 7.46
N PHE A 73 -1.74 -9.21 7.69
CA PHE A 73 -2.01 -8.67 9.01
C PHE A 73 -2.27 -9.81 10.01
N ARG A 74 -2.14 -9.50 11.28
CA ARG A 74 -2.44 -10.42 12.38
C ARG A 74 -3.78 -11.13 12.22
N ALA A 75 -3.88 -12.37 12.72
CA ALA A 75 -5.08 -13.17 12.59
C ALA A 75 -6.27 -12.58 13.36
N GLU A 76 -6.01 -12.00 14.53
CA GLU A 76 -7.04 -11.35 15.35
C GLU A 76 -7.12 -9.86 15.00
N PHE A 77 -8.24 -9.48 14.36
CA PHE A 77 -8.50 -8.08 14.02
C PHE A 77 -8.59 -7.20 15.27
N SER A 78 -7.80 -6.13 15.30
CA SER A 78 -7.65 -5.25 16.47
C SER A 78 -8.15 -3.81 16.24
N GLY A 79 -9.05 -3.63 15.27
CA GLY A 79 -9.63 -2.31 14.97
C GLY A 79 -8.66 -1.32 14.34
N GLY A 80 -7.59 -1.78 13.74
CA GLY A 80 -6.57 -0.98 13.07
C GLY A 80 -5.33 -0.67 13.92
N SER A 81 -5.42 -0.75 15.26
CA SER A 81 -4.28 -0.41 16.13
C SER A 81 -3.13 -1.43 16.03
N GLY A 82 -3.44 -2.72 16.10
CA GLY A 82 -2.45 -3.77 15.93
C GLY A 82 -2.00 -3.91 14.49
N GLU A 83 -2.90 -3.73 13.52
CA GLU A 83 -2.55 -3.75 12.09
C GLU A 83 -1.54 -2.64 11.73
N ARG A 84 -1.56 -1.49 12.45
CA ARG A 84 -0.49 -0.49 12.33
C ARG A 84 0.85 -0.97 12.89
N LEU A 85 0.86 -1.72 14.00
CA LEU A 85 2.09 -2.33 14.52
C LEU A 85 2.65 -3.36 13.53
N ASP A 86 1.78 -4.13 12.86
CA ASP A 86 2.18 -5.07 11.82
C ASP A 86 2.83 -4.36 10.63
N ALA A 87 2.24 -3.24 10.18
CA ALA A 87 2.78 -2.43 9.09
C ALA A 87 4.12 -1.77 9.45
N ILE A 88 4.30 -1.32 10.71
CA ILE A 88 5.59 -0.80 11.20
C ILE A 88 6.64 -1.91 11.21
N ALA A 89 6.30 -3.12 11.67
CA ALA A 89 7.23 -4.26 11.63
C ALA A 89 7.62 -4.65 10.20
N ALA A 90 6.71 -4.53 9.24
CA ALA A 90 7.00 -4.72 7.82
C ALA A 90 7.96 -3.64 7.28
N LEU A 91 7.79 -2.37 7.68
CA LEU A 91 8.74 -1.29 7.37
C LEU A 91 10.12 -1.54 8.00
N ASP A 92 10.16 -2.04 9.24
CA ASP A 92 11.41 -2.40 9.92
C ASP A 92 12.15 -3.52 9.21
N LEU A 93 11.42 -4.53 8.71
CA LEU A 93 12.01 -5.59 7.90
C LEU A 93 12.59 -5.01 6.61
N LEU A 94 11.83 -4.23 5.85
CA LEU A 94 12.32 -3.62 4.62
C LEU A 94 13.54 -2.74 4.83
N ALA A 95 13.57 -1.93 5.89
CA ALA A 95 14.71 -1.07 6.20
C ALA A 95 16.00 -1.87 6.50
N ARG A 96 15.87 -3.10 7.03
CA ARG A 96 17.00 -4.02 7.22
C ARG A 96 17.44 -4.72 5.94
N GLU A 97 16.47 -5.12 5.11
CA GLU A 97 16.72 -5.85 3.85
C GLU A 97 17.30 -4.94 2.76
N VAL A 98 16.86 -3.67 2.75
CA VAL A 98 17.22 -2.68 1.73
C VAL A 98 17.58 -1.36 2.42
N PRO A 99 18.76 -1.30 3.06
CA PRO A 99 19.13 -0.13 3.84
C PRO A 99 19.41 1.10 2.97
N GLY A 100 19.03 2.27 3.46
CA GLY A 100 19.41 3.56 2.88
C GLY A 100 18.50 4.04 1.75
N VAL A 101 17.43 3.31 1.38
CA VAL A 101 16.45 3.79 0.39
C VAL A 101 15.20 4.35 1.08
N PRO A 102 14.47 5.31 0.44
CA PRO A 102 13.22 5.82 0.96
C PRO A 102 12.16 4.73 1.08
N LEU A 103 11.42 4.73 2.20
CA LEU A 103 10.31 3.81 2.43
C LEU A 103 9.00 4.40 1.92
N VAL A 104 8.13 3.53 1.42
CA VAL A 104 6.80 3.84 0.88
C VAL A 104 5.78 2.92 1.54
N ALA A 105 4.61 3.44 1.92
CA ALA A 105 3.51 2.62 2.34
C ALA A 105 2.39 2.67 1.30
N LEU A 106 2.05 1.50 0.76
CA LEU A 106 0.94 1.30 -0.15
C LEU A 106 -0.16 0.51 0.56
N GLY A 107 -1.40 0.80 0.23
CA GLY A 107 -2.51 0.03 0.78
C GLY A 107 -3.73 0.04 -0.11
N TYR A 108 -4.53 -1.02 0.00
CA TYR A 108 -5.81 -1.14 -0.67
C TYR A 108 -6.94 -1.23 0.35
N SER A 109 -8.01 -0.44 0.15
CA SER A 109 -9.21 -0.44 0.99
C SER A 109 -8.85 -0.18 2.47
N PHE A 110 -9.15 -1.09 3.39
CA PHE A 110 -8.72 -1.01 4.79
C PHE A 110 -7.20 -0.83 4.92
N GLY A 111 -6.40 -1.57 4.15
CA GLY A 111 -4.94 -1.40 4.13
C GLY A 111 -4.49 0.02 3.76
N ALA A 112 -5.29 0.75 2.97
CA ALA A 112 -5.01 2.15 2.69
C ALA A 112 -5.24 3.04 3.93
N LEU A 113 -6.25 2.75 4.77
CA LEU A 113 -6.43 3.45 6.05
C LEU A 113 -5.31 3.12 7.04
N ILE A 114 -4.81 1.88 7.04
CA ILE A 114 -3.64 1.52 7.85
C ILE A 114 -2.41 2.30 7.39
N ALA A 115 -2.12 2.32 6.08
CA ALA A 115 -0.99 3.08 5.51
C ALA A 115 -1.08 4.58 5.82
N LEU A 116 -2.28 5.17 5.69
CA LEU A 116 -2.55 6.57 6.00
C LEU A 116 -2.33 6.90 7.49
N GLY A 117 -2.68 5.97 8.38
CA GLY A 117 -2.57 6.13 9.83
C GLY A 117 -1.20 5.77 10.42
N LEU A 118 -0.17 5.52 9.58
CA LEU A 118 1.19 5.27 10.07
C LEU A 118 1.85 6.57 10.58
N ASP A 119 2.38 6.50 11.79
CA ASP A 119 3.23 7.55 12.37
C ASP A 119 4.69 7.07 12.35
N ASP A 120 5.33 7.15 11.17
CA ASP A 120 6.70 6.71 10.94
C ASP A 120 7.40 7.68 9.98
N ASP A 121 8.33 8.47 10.50
CA ASP A 121 9.06 9.51 9.75
C ASP A 121 9.92 8.95 8.60
N ARG A 122 10.15 7.64 8.54
CA ARG A 122 10.88 6.98 7.44
C ARG A 122 10.03 6.85 6.19
N VAL A 123 8.69 6.91 6.32
CA VAL A 123 7.77 6.85 5.18
C VAL A 123 7.79 8.19 4.45
N THR A 124 8.16 8.16 3.18
CA THR A 124 8.32 9.37 2.34
C THR A 124 7.19 9.56 1.34
N ALA A 125 6.39 8.53 1.11
CA ALA A 125 5.24 8.57 0.19
C ALA A 125 4.17 7.54 0.56
N LEU A 126 2.90 7.87 0.27
CA LEU A 126 1.74 7.00 0.47
C LEU A 126 1.02 6.76 -0.86
N GLY A 127 0.67 5.50 -1.15
CA GLY A 127 -0.23 5.14 -2.24
C GLY A 127 -1.49 4.47 -1.71
N LEU A 128 -2.60 5.19 -1.80
CA LEU A 128 -3.88 4.80 -1.22
C LEU A 128 -4.85 4.38 -2.33
N VAL A 129 -5.10 3.07 -2.46
CA VAL A 129 -5.98 2.51 -3.49
C VAL A 129 -7.35 2.23 -2.88
N ALA A 130 -8.38 2.84 -3.44
CA ALA A 130 -9.77 2.73 -2.97
C ALA A 130 -9.92 2.91 -1.44
N PRO A 131 -9.30 3.95 -0.83
CA PRO A 131 -9.40 4.16 0.61
C PRO A 131 -10.85 4.50 0.98
N PRO A 132 -11.47 3.83 1.97
CA PRO A 132 -12.84 4.12 2.39
C PRO A 132 -12.92 5.38 3.26
N LEU A 133 -12.45 6.53 2.75
CA LEU A 133 -12.33 7.79 3.49
C LEU A 133 -13.69 8.34 3.95
N ALA A 134 -14.76 8.10 3.20
CA ALA A 134 -16.10 8.50 3.61
C ALA A 134 -16.58 7.79 4.90
N MET A 135 -15.98 6.64 5.23
CA MET A 135 -16.25 5.89 6.47
C MET A 135 -15.29 6.29 7.61
N ALA A 136 -14.27 7.10 7.33
CA ALA A 136 -13.28 7.57 8.28
C ALA A 136 -13.02 9.08 8.07
N PRO A 137 -14.05 9.94 8.30
CA PRO A 137 -13.98 11.36 7.94
C PRO A 137 -12.97 12.15 8.79
N ASP A 138 -12.60 11.63 9.97
CA ASP A 138 -11.70 12.31 10.91
C ASP A 138 -10.22 11.92 10.72
N VAL A 139 -9.85 11.38 9.54
CA VAL A 139 -8.45 11.07 9.26
C VAL A 139 -7.63 12.35 9.10
N ASP A 140 -6.46 12.38 9.71
CA ASP A 140 -5.51 13.46 9.53
C ASP A 140 -4.96 13.48 8.09
N ALA A 141 -4.73 14.69 7.58
CA ALA A 141 -4.07 14.87 6.29
C ALA A 141 -2.62 14.34 6.35
N PRO A 142 -2.17 13.56 5.36
CA PRO A 142 -0.80 13.07 5.34
C PRO A 142 0.20 14.22 5.16
N ARG A 143 1.37 14.06 5.81
CA ARG A 143 2.46 15.04 5.73
C ARG A 143 3.42 14.79 4.55
N VAL A 144 3.24 13.66 3.88
CA VAL A 144 4.11 13.20 2.80
C VAL A 144 3.37 13.20 1.47
N ARG A 145 4.12 13.11 0.38
CA ARG A 145 3.57 12.96 -0.97
C ARG A 145 2.61 11.76 -1.01
N THR A 146 1.39 11.99 -1.48
CA THR A 146 0.33 10.99 -1.45
C THR A 146 -0.38 10.88 -2.79
N LEU A 147 -0.59 9.64 -3.26
CA LEU A 147 -1.48 9.32 -4.37
C LEU A 147 -2.73 8.66 -3.82
N VAL A 148 -3.90 9.15 -4.23
CA VAL A 148 -5.20 8.54 -3.94
C VAL A 148 -5.83 8.08 -5.25
N LEU A 149 -6.12 6.79 -5.36
CA LEU A 149 -6.82 6.19 -6.50
C LEU A 149 -8.22 5.79 -6.05
N THR A 150 -9.26 6.39 -6.63
CA THR A 150 -10.67 6.11 -6.28
C THR A 150 -11.38 5.49 -7.48
N PRO A 151 -11.98 4.29 -7.35
CA PRO A 151 -12.84 3.73 -8.38
C PRO A 151 -14.07 4.61 -8.64
N ALA A 152 -14.44 4.82 -9.92
CA ALA A 152 -15.56 5.69 -10.30
C ALA A 152 -16.91 5.25 -9.70
N HIS A 153 -17.07 3.94 -9.49
CA HIS A 153 -18.29 3.32 -8.94
C HIS A 153 -18.05 2.68 -7.57
N ASP A 154 -17.14 3.28 -6.76
CA ASP A 154 -16.86 2.79 -5.42
C ASP A 154 -18.08 2.99 -4.50
N GLN A 155 -18.59 1.90 -3.93
CA GLN A 155 -19.76 1.94 -3.04
C GLN A 155 -19.43 2.38 -1.60
N PHE A 156 -18.17 2.34 -1.18
CA PHE A 156 -17.75 2.72 0.18
C PHE A 156 -17.28 4.18 0.26
N SER A 157 -16.57 4.64 -0.77
CA SER A 157 -16.04 5.99 -0.83
C SER A 157 -15.98 6.47 -2.29
N PRO A 158 -17.14 6.80 -2.89
CA PRO A 158 -17.19 7.28 -4.27
C PRO A 158 -16.39 8.58 -4.44
N PRO A 159 -15.95 8.93 -5.66
CA PRO A 159 -15.17 10.13 -5.92
C PRO A 159 -15.78 11.41 -5.32
N ALA A 160 -17.10 11.56 -5.43
CA ALA A 160 -17.82 12.72 -4.87
C ALA A 160 -17.73 12.85 -3.34
N ALA A 161 -17.52 11.74 -2.61
CA ALA A 161 -17.31 11.74 -1.18
C ALA A 161 -15.82 11.84 -0.81
N THR A 162 -14.92 11.31 -1.64
CA THR A 162 -13.47 11.33 -1.43
C THR A 162 -12.86 12.69 -1.74
N GLU A 163 -13.24 13.31 -2.86
CA GLU A 163 -12.66 14.55 -3.38
C GLU A 163 -12.66 15.70 -2.35
N PRO A 164 -13.74 15.99 -1.62
CA PRO A 164 -13.73 17.06 -0.61
C PRO A 164 -12.73 16.81 0.53
N ILE A 165 -12.49 15.54 0.88
CA ILE A 165 -11.55 15.16 1.95
C ILE A 165 -10.12 15.41 1.49
N VAL A 166 -9.77 14.89 0.31
CA VAL A 166 -8.38 14.94 -0.19
C VAL A 166 -8.00 16.30 -0.77
N ALA A 167 -8.97 17.13 -1.15
CA ALA A 167 -8.74 18.50 -1.66
C ALA A 167 -8.00 19.40 -0.65
N GLY A 168 -8.11 19.09 0.65
CA GLY A 168 -7.39 19.80 1.72
C GLY A 168 -5.97 19.28 1.98
N TRP A 169 -5.54 18.21 1.31
CA TRP A 169 -4.23 17.59 1.54
C TRP A 169 -3.14 18.26 0.69
N ALA A 170 -2.13 18.86 1.32
CA ALA A 170 -1.16 19.74 0.67
C ALA A 170 -0.31 19.09 -0.45
N SER A 171 -0.06 17.78 -0.38
CA SER A 171 0.80 17.04 -1.32
C SER A 171 0.10 15.79 -1.86
N CYS A 172 -1.20 15.92 -2.16
CA CYS A 172 -2.03 14.84 -2.65
C CYS A 172 -2.32 14.97 -4.14
N GLU A 173 -2.14 13.85 -4.84
CA GLU A 173 -2.65 13.65 -6.19
C GLU A 173 -3.82 12.69 -6.14
N HIS A 174 -5.00 13.12 -6.57
CA HIS A 174 -6.20 12.30 -6.63
C HIS A 174 -6.52 11.94 -8.08
N ARG A 175 -6.70 10.65 -8.35
CA ARG A 175 -7.11 10.14 -9.67
C ARG A 175 -8.29 9.18 -9.53
N VAL A 176 -9.22 9.27 -10.49
CA VAL A 176 -10.36 8.36 -10.59
C VAL A 176 -10.02 7.23 -11.56
N ILE A 177 -10.34 6.00 -11.18
CA ILE A 177 -10.26 4.82 -12.06
C ILE A 177 -11.62 4.64 -12.71
N GLU A 178 -11.71 5.07 -13.96
CA GLU A 178 -12.96 5.01 -14.73
C GLU A 178 -13.48 3.57 -14.87
N MET A 179 -14.81 3.41 -14.85
CA MET A 179 -15.51 2.14 -15.01
C MET A 179 -15.16 1.05 -13.97
N ALA A 180 -14.46 1.39 -12.91
CA ALA A 180 -14.09 0.48 -11.83
C ALA A 180 -15.05 0.60 -10.63
N ASP A 181 -15.34 -0.52 -10.00
CA ASP A 181 -15.94 -0.59 -8.67
C ASP A 181 -14.86 -0.79 -7.58
N HIS A 182 -15.27 -0.88 -6.31
CA HIS A 182 -14.35 -1.08 -5.19
C HIS A 182 -13.43 -2.29 -5.36
N SER A 183 -13.91 -3.37 -5.99
CA SER A 183 -13.15 -4.62 -6.14
C SER A 183 -11.99 -4.50 -7.14
N LEU A 184 -12.01 -3.49 -8.02
CA LEU A 184 -11.01 -3.25 -9.06
C LEU A 184 -10.74 -4.45 -9.97
N VAL A 185 -11.69 -5.38 -10.09
CA VAL A 185 -11.59 -6.52 -11.01
C VAL A 185 -11.48 -6.01 -12.45
N GLY A 186 -10.47 -6.49 -13.18
CA GLY A 186 -10.16 -6.02 -14.54
C GLY A 186 -9.33 -4.72 -14.59
N HIS A 187 -9.11 -4.03 -13.46
CA HIS A 187 -8.38 -2.75 -13.39
C HIS A 187 -7.06 -2.83 -12.62
N THR A 188 -6.71 -3.98 -12.03
CA THR A 188 -5.54 -4.13 -11.16
C THR A 188 -4.23 -3.78 -11.85
N ARG A 189 -4.09 -4.10 -13.14
CA ARG A 189 -2.92 -3.72 -13.94
C ARG A 189 -2.82 -2.20 -14.09
N ASN A 190 -3.92 -1.52 -14.41
CA ASN A 190 -3.96 -0.06 -14.51
C ASN A 190 -3.58 0.61 -13.18
N VAL A 191 -4.09 0.08 -12.04
CA VAL A 191 -3.71 0.54 -10.71
C VAL A 191 -2.21 0.42 -10.49
N ALA A 192 -1.61 -0.74 -10.79
CA ALA A 192 -0.19 -0.96 -10.63
C ALA A 192 0.65 -0.02 -11.52
N GLU A 193 0.27 0.18 -12.79
CA GLU A 193 0.92 1.11 -13.71
C GLU A 193 0.85 2.56 -13.21
N LEU A 194 -0.30 3.00 -12.68
CA LEU A 194 -0.46 4.35 -12.12
C LEU A 194 0.42 4.57 -10.88
N VAL A 195 0.45 3.59 -9.96
CA VAL A 195 1.26 3.67 -8.74
C VAL A 195 2.75 3.66 -9.06
N THR A 196 3.22 2.76 -9.91
CA THR A 196 4.64 2.66 -10.28
C THR A 196 5.11 3.90 -11.05
N ALA A 197 4.33 4.40 -12.00
CA ALA A 197 4.64 5.64 -12.73
C ALA A 197 4.73 6.85 -11.79
N TRP A 198 3.79 6.95 -10.83
CA TRP A 198 3.80 8.03 -9.83
C TRP A 198 4.99 7.93 -8.87
N LEU A 199 5.40 6.73 -8.45
CA LEU A 199 6.58 6.55 -7.60
C LEU A 199 7.89 6.84 -8.34
N SER A 200 7.91 6.73 -9.66
CA SER A 200 9.09 6.99 -10.50
C SER A 200 9.24 8.45 -10.91
N SER A 201 8.24 9.29 -10.66
CA SER A 201 8.26 10.74 -10.88
C SER A 201 8.76 11.48 -9.64
#